data_148ef260dca2d2d5a69cb5ce65a86d74
#
_entry.id   148ef260dca2d2d5a69cb5ce65a86d74
#
_cell.length_a   1.000
_cell.length_b   1.000
_cell.length_c   1.000
_cell.angle_alpha   90.00
_cell.angle_beta   90.00
_cell.angle_gamma   90.00
#
_symmetry.space_group_name_H-M   'P 1'
#
loop_
_entity.id
_entity.type
_entity.pdbx_description
1 polymer ?
#
loop_
_entity_poly.entity_id
_entity_poly.type
_entity_poly.pdbx_seq_one_letter_code
_entity_poly.pdbx_strand_id
1 'polypeptide(L)'
;MAKRQDGGQRRHADADPVSRRSAVKGISLAVGALVSGVAGLAVVDADRKETGQPLFTRQLGVTGPLLIFLPGIGATTRYWELVVGPLAGAARLLLVDLLGFGRSPKPWTTYSVDRHIAELRRVLAPRAVGAPLTLVGHSLGARLAVAYAARYPRDVARLVLVSLPYFGDEEQAKQFIRSRHSSGWLWTHMIPFALSCLLGRRLLGWASPLLAGDVPRAVAEDLNQMTWRSSTSTMWEVIYRHDLAADMAMLPATLPLLCLHGDRDESAPLDRMRALQSLHPNCVIRVFPGADHQLPLRQPQWVRDQIDPTRA
;
A
#
# COMPACT_ATOMS: atom_id res chain seq x y z
N MET A 1 70.28 47.48 20.41
CA MET A 1 69.17 47.24 19.49
C MET A 1 68.23 46.19 20.10
N ALA A 2 67.17 46.62 20.76
CA ALA A 2 66.23 45.73 21.46
C ALA A 2 64.92 45.67 20.69
N LYS A 3 64.53 44.47 20.30
CA LYS A 3 63.28 44.18 19.60
C LYS A 3 62.22 43.87 20.65
N ARG A 4 61.20 44.74 20.76
CA ARG A 4 59.99 44.50 21.56
C ARG A 4 59.16 43.42 20.87
N GLN A 5 58.75 42.38 21.61
CA GLN A 5 57.70 41.43 21.27
C GLN A 5 56.39 41.97 21.81
N ASP A 6 55.45 42.18 20.90
CA ASP A 6 54.07 42.60 21.22
C ASP A 6 53.23 41.32 21.38
N GLY A 7 52.73 41.09 22.61
CA GLY A 7 51.90 39.93 22.97
C GLY A 7 50.43 40.24 22.78
N GLY A 8 49.88 39.89 21.63
CA GLY A 8 48.44 40.00 21.39
C GLY A 8 47.62 38.97 22.19
N GLN A 9 47.02 39.40 23.30
CA GLN A 9 46.00 38.64 24.03
C GLN A 9 44.72 38.55 23.23
N ARG A 10 44.43 37.34 22.67
CA ARG A 10 43.08 37.01 22.14
C ARG A 10 42.13 36.93 23.33
N ARG A 11 41.21 37.88 23.44
CA ARG A 11 40.07 37.81 24.34
C ARG A 11 39.12 36.77 23.79
N HIS A 12 38.97 35.62 24.46
CA HIS A 12 37.83 34.73 24.29
C HIS A 12 36.58 35.50 24.74
N ALA A 13 35.69 35.83 23.83
CA ALA A 13 34.38 36.35 24.14
C ALA A 13 33.55 35.23 24.76
N ASP A 14 33.47 35.15 26.08
CA ASP A 14 32.54 34.30 26.77
C ASP A 14 31.13 34.82 26.48
N ALA A 15 30.35 34.01 25.75
CA ALA A 15 28.96 34.31 25.45
C ALA A 15 28.15 34.31 26.76
N ASP A 16 27.46 35.43 27.02
CA ASP A 16 26.67 35.69 28.20
C ASP A 16 25.70 34.55 28.52
N PRO A 17 25.71 33.95 29.73
CA PRO A 17 24.84 32.85 30.13
C PRO A 17 23.35 33.19 30.07
N VAL A 18 22.99 34.45 30.11
CA VAL A 18 21.60 34.93 29.96
C VAL A 18 21.11 34.72 28.51
N SER A 19 21.98 34.95 27.52
CA SER A 19 21.63 34.78 26.10
C SER A 19 21.42 33.30 25.74
N ARG A 20 22.23 32.42 26.32
CA ARG A 20 22.06 30.93 26.12
C ARG A 20 20.75 30.41 26.69
N ARG A 21 20.34 30.85 27.88
CA ARG A 21 19.07 30.45 28.51
C ARG A 21 17.86 30.94 27.72
N SER A 22 17.90 32.14 27.18
CA SER A 22 16.83 32.69 26.33
C SER A 22 16.73 31.96 25.00
N ALA A 23 17.84 31.63 24.37
CA ALA A 23 17.87 30.82 23.13
C ALA A 23 17.30 29.39 23.34
N VAL A 24 17.70 28.74 24.45
CA VAL A 24 17.18 27.40 24.78
C VAL A 24 15.67 27.43 25.05
N LYS A 25 15.17 28.45 25.77
CA LYS A 25 13.71 28.61 25.97
C LYS A 25 12.96 28.88 24.68
N GLY A 26 13.51 29.69 23.78
CA GLY A 26 12.93 29.95 22.44
C GLY A 26 12.86 28.70 21.58
N ILE A 27 13.93 27.90 21.57
CA ILE A 27 13.97 26.62 20.86
C ILE A 27 12.96 25.62 21.43
N SER A 28 12.87 25.53 22.77
CA SER A 28 11.91 24.61 23.42
C SER A 28 10.45 25.00 23.14
N LEU A 29 10.12 26.30 23.13
CA LEU A 29 8.79 26.80 22.77
C LEU A 29 8.46 26.54 21.29
N ALA A 30 9.42 26.75 20.40
CA ALA A 30 9.24 26.49 18.97
C ALA A 30 9.04 24.97 18.67
N VAL A 31 9.82 24.14 19.34
CA VAL A 31 9.66 22.66 19.23
C VAL A 31 8.31 22.23 19.81
N GLY A 32 7.91 22.77 20.96
CA GLY A 32 6.60 22.49 21.57
C GLY A 32 5.43 22.88 20.65
N ALA A 33 5.49 24.06 20.03
CA ALA A 33 4.49 24.53 19.08
C ALA A 33 4.45 23.66 17.81
N LEU A 34 5.61 23.24 17.29
CA LEU A 34 5.71 22.36 16.14
C LEU A 34 5.10 20.97 16.45
N VAL A 35 5.45 20.39 17.58
CA VAL A 35 4.92 19.09 18.02
C VAL A 35 3.41 19.16 18.22
N SER A 36 2.90 20.20 18.86
CA SER A 36 1.45 20.41 19.05
C SER A 36 0.73 20.62 17.73
N GLY A 37 1.33 21.36 16.79
CA GLY A 37 0.79 21.56 15.45
C GLY A 37 0.72 20.26 14.65
N VAL A 38 1.78 19.44 14.66
CA VAL A 38 1.82 18.13 14.00
C VAL A 38 0.82 17.17 14.65
N ALA A 39 0.71 17.15 15.98
CA ALA A 39 -0.27 16.32 16.68
C ALA A 39 -1.71 16.72 16.34
N GLY A 40 -1.99 18.04 16.29
CA GLY A 40 -3.30 18.56 15.85
C GLY A 40 -3.64 18.15 14.42
N LEU A 41 -2.69 18.27 13.48
CA LEU A 41 -2.86 17.81 12.10
C LEU A 41 -3.10 16.31 12.02
N ALA A 42 -2.38 15.50 12.80
CA ALA A 42 -2.55 14.05 12.82
C ALA A 42 -3.94 13.64 13.30
N VAL A 43 -4.51 14.36 14.28
CA VAL A 43 -5.89 14.12 14.77
C VAL A 43 -6.93 14.50 13.73
N VAL A 44 -6.74 15.63 13.03
CA VAL A 44 -7.68 16.09 11.97
C VAL A 44 -7.59 15.24 10.71
N ASP A 45 -6.43 14.62 10.47
CA ASP A 45 -6.22 13.77 9.30
C ASP A 45 -6.96 12.43 9.35
N ALA A 46 -7.36 12.00 10.54
CA ALA A 46 -8.15 10.79 10.71
C ALA A 46 -9.63 11.08 10.43
N ASP A 47 -10.21 10.35 9.47
CA ASP A 47 -11.65 10.36 9.29
C ASP A 47 -12.28 9.62 10.50
N ARG A 48 -13.06 10.34 11.29
CA ARG A 48 -13.78 9.78 12.44
C ARG A 48 -15.14 9.21 12.07
N LYS A 49 -15.48 9.17 10.78
CA LYS A 49 -16.73 8.56 10.33
C LYS A 49 -16.75 7.09 10.71
N GLU A 50 -17.83 6.72 11.34
CA GLU A 50 -18.02 5.47 12.06
C GLU A 50 -17.75 4.22 11.22
N THR A 51 -17.26 3.22 11.92
CA THR A 51 -17.23 1.81 11.54
C THR A 51 -18.63 1.31 11.27
N GLY A 52 -19.11 1.35 10.05
CA GLY A 52 -20.47 0.87 9.73
C GLY A 52 -20.85 1.11 8.28
N GLN A 53 -20.20 2.06 7.62
CA GLN A 53 -20.41 2.27 6.20
C GLN A 53 -19.70 1.16 5.42
N PRO A 54 -20.33 0.60 4.37
CA PRO A 54 -19.71 -0.41 3.53
C PRO A 54 -18.52 0.19 2.76
N LEU A 55 -17.63 -0.67 2.31
CA LEU A 55 -16.56 -0.27 1.39
C LEU A 55 -17.18 0.32 0.11
N PHE A 56 -16.53 1.34 -0.43
CA PHE A 56 -16.93 1.88 -1.71
C PHE A 56 -16.68 0.86 -2.82
N THR A 57 -17.67 0.68 -3.69
CA THR A 57 -17.59 -0.24 -4.83
C THR A 57 -18.07 0.43 -6.11
N ARG A 58 -17.50 0.02 -7.23
CA ARG A 58 -17.95 0.38 -8.58
C ARG A 58 -18.21 -0.89 -9.36
N GLN A 59 -19.37 -0.97 -9.99
CA GLN A 59 -19.77 -2.11 -10.82
C GLN A 59 -19.72 -1.76 -12.31
N LEU A 60 -19.26 -2.71 -13.12
CA LEU A 60 -19.25 -2.63 -14.59
C LEU A 60 -19.68 -3.99 -15.14
N GLY A 61 -20.30 -4.01 -16.31
CA GLY A 61 -20.81 -5.24 -16.92
C GLY A 61 -22.05 -5.79 -16.19
N VAL A 62 -22.86 -6.53 -16.92
CA VAL A 62 -24.15 -7.06 -16.42
C VAL A 62 -24.30 -8.58 -16.57
N THR A 63 -23.44 -9.20 -17.38
CA THR A 63 -23.50 -10.63 -17.72
C THR A 63 -22.17 -11.32 -17.43
N GLY A 64 -22.17 -12.65 -17.40
CA GLY A 64 -20.97 -13.46 -17.23
C GLY A 64 -20.51 -13.65 -15.78
N PRO A 65 -19.31 -14.23 -15.57
CA PRO A 65 -18.74 -14.45 -14.25
C PRO A 65 -18.43 -13.15 -13.51
N LEU A 66 -18.42 -13.19 -12.17
CA LEU A 66 -18.11 -12.03 -11.34
C LEU A 66 -16.63 -12.01 -10.97
N LEU A 67 -15.94 -10.96 -11.41
CA LEU A 67 -14.55 -10.67 -11.08
C LEU A 67 -14.48 -9.49 -10.10
N ILE A 68 -13.75 -9.67 -9.02
CA ILE A 68 -13.56 -8.67 -7.96
C ILE A 68 -12.16 -8.11 -8.06
N PHE A 69 -12.01 -6.79 -8.12
CA PHE A 69 -10.74 -6.10 -8.27
C PHE A 69 -10.34 -5.36 -6.99
N LEU A 70 -9.21 -5.76 -6.41
CA LEU A 70 -8.63 -5.20 -5.19
C LEU A 70 -7.32 -4.46 -5.51
N PRO A 71 -7.25 -3.14 -5.32
CA PRO A 71 -6.06 -2.35 -5.65
C PRO A 71 -4.94 -2.47 -4.60
N GLY A 72 -3.77 -1.89 -4.92
CA GLY A 72 -2.64 -1.76 -4.01
C GLY A 72 -2.84 -0.69 -2.92
N ILE A 73 -1.83 -0.54 -2.06
CA ILE A 73 -1.82 0.48 -1.01
C ILE A 73 -1.87 1.89 -1.64
N GLY A 74 -2.75 2.75 -1.12
CA GLY A 74 -2.94 4.11 -1.64
C GLY A 74 -3.70 4.20 -2.96
N ALA A 75 -3.93 3.10 -3.67
CA ALA A 75 -4.69 3.07 -4.90
C ALA A 75 -6.20 2.90 -4.65
N THR A 76 -6.99 3.21 -5.68
CA THR A 76 -8.46 3.13 -5.66
C THR A 76 -8.98 2.28 -6.82
N THR A 77 -10.31 2.24 -6.98
CA THR A 77 -10.96 1.61 -8.14
C THR A 77 -10.45 2.14 -9.48
N ARG A 78 -9.95 3.38 -9.54
CA ARG A 78 -9.37 3.97 -10.77
C ARG A 78 -8.11 3.27 -11.26
N TYR A 79 -7.37 2.62 -10.36
CA TYR A 79 -6.18 1.87 -10.71
C TYR A 79 -6.41 0.80 -11.77
N TRP A 80 -7.61 0.24 -11.80
CA TRP A 80 -7.98 -0.85 -12.69
C TRP A 80 -8.64 -0.40 -14.01
N GLU A 81 -8.95 0.90 -14.18
CA GLU A 81 -9.75 1.39 -15.32
C GLU A 81 -9.21 0.99 -16.69
N LEU A 82 -7.87 1.02 -16.88
CA LEU A 82 -7.23 0.62 -18.13
C LEU A 82 -7.37 -0.89 -18.44
N VAL A 83 -7.50 -1.71 -17.40
CA VAL A 83 -7.64 -3.16 -17.54
C VAL A 83 -9.10 -3.55 -17.76
N VAL A 84 -10.03 -3.00 -16.96
CA VAL A 84 -11.39 -3.52 -16.83
C VAL A 84 -12.34 -3.08 -17.93
N GLY A 85 -12.12 -1.93 -18.57
CA GLY A 85 -13.07 -1.37 -19.55
C GLY A 85 -13.52 -2.41 -20.59
N PRO A 86 -12.60 -3.04 -21.33
CA PRO A 86 -12.97 -4.05 -22.35
C PRO A 86 -13.55 -5.35 -21.80
N LEU A 87 -13.31 -5.70 -20.52
CA LEU A 87 -13.86 -6.92 -19.90
C LEU A 87 -15.35 -6.81 -19.57
N ALA A 88 -15.88 -5.58 -19.47
CA ALA A 88 -17.27 -5.33 -19.06
C ALA A 88 -18.32 -5.90 -20.04
N GLY A 89 -17.93 -6.23 -21.27
CA GLY A 89 -18.78 -6.92 -22.24
C GLY A 89 -18.94 -8.42 -22.00
N ALA A 90 -17.97 -9.04 -21.31
CA ALA A 90 -17.90 -10.50 -21.12
C ALA A 90 -18.05 -10.93 -19.64
N ALA A 91 -17.92 -10.01 -18.70
CA ALA A 91 -17.94 -10.31 -17.27
C ALA A 91 -18.62 -9.20 -16.46
N ARG A 92 -19.13 -9.56 -15.28
CA ARG A 92 -19.50 -8.62 -14.23
C ARG A 92 -18.27 -8.28 -13.42
N LEU A 93 -17.98 -7.01 -13.25
CA LEU A 93 -16.77 -6.51 -12.59
C LEU A 93 -17.17 -5.72 -11.37
N LEU A 94 -16.57 -6.01 -10.23
CA LEU A 94 -16.72 -5.25 -8.99
C LEU A 94 -15.35 -4.73 -8.57
N LEU A 95 -15.15 -3.43 -8.66
CA LEU A 95 -13.96 -2.76 -8.19
C LEU A 95 -14.22 -2.26 -6.77
N VAL A 96 -13.25 -2.43 -5.87
CA VAL A 96 -13.42 -2.12 -4.44
C VAL A 96 -12.30 -1.17 -3.99
N ASP A 97 -12.65 -0.04 -3.38
CA ASP A 97 -11.68 0.73 -2.61
C ASP A 97 -11.52 0.03 -1.24
N LEU A 98 -10.28 -0.28 -0.87
CA LEU A 98 -9.99 -0.97 0.38
C LEU A 98 -10.24 -0.07 1.60
N LEU A 99 -10.47 -0.65 2.76
CA LEU A 99 -10.63 0.10 4.01
C LEU A 99 -9.43 1.02 4.25
N GLY A 100 -9.68 2.29 4.51
CA GLY A 100 -8.63 3.30 4.71
C GLY A 100 -8.17 4.01 3.45
N PHE A 101 -8.68 3.64 2.26
CA PHE A 101 -8.24 4.18 0.98
C PHE A 101 -9.42 4.67 0.14
N GLY A 102 -9.14 5.58 -0.79
CA GLY A 102 -10.12 6.12 -1.72
C GLY A 102 -11.38 6.67 -1.05
N ARG A 103 -12.53 6.26 -1.52
CA ARG A 103 -13.85 6.64 -1.00
C ARG A 103 -14.34 5.76 0.15
N SER A 104 -13.62 4.66 0.45
CA SER A 104 -13.95 3.79 1.58
C SER A 104 -13.72 4.47 2.92
N PRO A 105 -14.40 4.01 3.99
CA PRO A 105 -14.25 4.54 5.34
C PRO A 105 -12.80 4.50 5.82
N LYS A 106 -12.43 5.51 6.63
CA LYS A 106 -11.08 5.66 7.21
C LYS A 106 -11.16 5.77 8.74
N PRO A 107 -11.71 4.75 9.43
CA PRO A 107 -11.92 4.81 10.87
C PRO A 107 -10.58 4.90 11.62
N TRP A 108 -10.63 5.43 12.84
CA TRP A 108 -9.50 5.39 13.75
C TRP A 108 -9.35 4.00 14.36
N THR A 109 -8.67 3.12 13.66
CA THR A 109 -8.49 1.70 14.02
C THR A 109 -7.10 1.20 13.67
N THR A 110 -6.76 -0.02 14.09
CA THR A 110 -5.66 -0.79 13.51
C THR A 110 -6.14 -1.44 12.22
N TYR A 111 -5.41 -1.19 11.14
CA TYR A 111 -5.71 -1.73 9.81
C TYR A 111 -5.06 -3.11 9.64
N SER A 112 -5.42 -4.04 10.52
CA SER A 112 -4.95 -5.42 10.47
C SER A 112 -5.56 -6.18 9.29
N VAL A 113 -4.98 -7.33 8.95
CA VAL A 113 -5.56 -8.23 7.95
C VAL A 113 -7.00 -8.59 8.31
N ASP A 114 -7.25 -8.98 9.56
CA ASP A 114 -8.60 -9.37 10.01
C ASP A 114 -9.59 -8.22 9.88
N ARG A 115 -9.15 -6.98 10.14
CA ARG A 115 -10.01 -5.81 9.94
C ARG A 115 -10.33 -5.58 8.46
N HIS A 116 -9.35 -5.67 7.58
CA HIS A 116 -9.58 -5.59 6.13
C HIS A 116 -10.51 -6.71 5.65
N ILE A 117 -10.27 -7.95 6.09
CA ILE A 117 -11.08 -9.11 5.68
C ILE A 117 -12.51 -9.01 6.21
N ALA A 118 -12.73 -8.52 7.42
CA ALA A 118 -14.10 -8.32 7.96
C ALA A 118 -14.90 -7.34 7.07
N GLU A 119 -14.31 -6.24 6.63
CA GLU A 119 -14.98 -5.28 5.75
C GLU A 119 -15.16 -5.83 4.31
N LEU A 120 -14.17 -6.53 3.78
CA LEU A 120 -14.29 -7.24 2.50
C LEU A 120 -15.41 -8.30 2.57
N ARG A 121 -15.50 -9.04 3.67
CA ARG A 121 -16.53 -10.06 3.87
C ARG A 121 -17.95 -9.49 3.75
N ARG A 122 -18.20 -8.30 4.30
CA ARG A 122 -19.49 -7.60 4.19
C ARG A 122 -19.90 -7.33 2.75
N VAL A 123 -18.92 -7.04 1.90
CA VAL A 123 -19.15 -6.76 0.47
C VAL A 123 -19.23 -8.04 -0.35
N LEU A 124 -18.35 -9.01 -0.09
CA LEU A 124 -18.18 -10.18 -0.95
C LEU A 124 -19.13 -11.32 -0.64
N ALA A 125 -19.45 -11.57 0.66
CA ALA A 125 -20.29 -12.70 1.04
C ALA A 125 -21.66 -12.73 0.36
N PRO A 126 -22.41 -11.62 0.27
CA PRO A 126 -23.69 -11.62 -0.43
C PRO A 126 -23.57 -11.93 -1.92
N ARG A 127 -22.39 -11.70 -2.51
CA ARG A 127 -22.12 -11.90 -3.94
C ARG A 127 -21.58 -13.30 -4.27
N ALA A 128 -21.07 -13.99 -3.26
CA ALA A 128 -20.63 -15.40 -3.38
C ALA A 128 -21.79 -16.39 -3.29
N VAL A 129 -22.99 -15.94 -2.94
CA VAL A 129 -24.19 -16.79 -2.90
C VAL A 129 -24.53 -17.27 -4.32
N GLY A 130 -24.55 -18.58 -4.52
CA GLY A 130 -24.89 -19.22 -5.78
C GLY A 130 -23.74 -19.42 -6.76
N ALA A 131 -22.65 -18.65 -6.66
CA ALA A 131 -21.44 -18.87 -7.46
C ALA A 131 -20.19 -18.29 -6.77
N PRO A 132 -19.09 -19.05 -6.69
CA PRO A 132 -17.85 -18.55 -6.11
C PRO A 132 -17.20 -17.49 -7.00
N LEU A 133 -16.40 -16.60 -6.38
CA LEU A 133 -15.85 -15.38 -6.95
C LEU A 133 -14.46 -15.62 -7.56
N THR A 134 -14.13 -14.87 -8.61
CA THR A 134 -12.74 -14.67 -9.02
C THR A 134 -12.21 -13.39 -8.37
N LEU A 135 -11.17 -13.49 -7.53
CA LEU A 135 -10.51 -12.33 -6.93
C LEU A 135 -9.26 -11.96 -7.73
N VAL A 136 -9.19 -10.71 -8.16
CA VAL A 136 -8.04 -10.12 -8.85
C VAL A 136 -7.44 -9.05 -7.94
N GLY A 137 -6.26 -9.29 -7.38
CA GLY A 137 -5.61 -8.38 -6.45
C GLY A 137 -4.28 -7.88 -6.97
N HIS A 138 -3.97 -6.60 -6.73
CA HIS A 138 -2.66 -6.03 -6.97
C HIS A 138 -1.97 -5.69 -5.65
N SER A 139 -0.70 -6.07 -5.48
CA SER A 139 0.12 -5.69 -4.33
C SER A 139 -0.57 -5.97 -2.99
N LEU A 140 -0.95 -4.96 -2.20
CA LEU A 140 -1.77 -5.10 -0.98
C LEU A 140 -3.05 -5.90 -1.25
N GLY A 141 -3.76 -5.58 -2.34
CA GLY A 141 -4.98 -6.28 -2.73
C GLY A 141 -4.76 -7.75 -3.01
N ALA A 142 -3.58 -8.13 -3.53
CA ALA A 142 -3.22 -9.53 -3.75
C ALA A 142 -3.03 -10.27 -2.42
N ARG A 143 -2.35 -9.67 -1.43
CA ARG A 143 -2.23 -10.25 -0.08
C ARG A 143 -3.59 -10.44 0.58
N LEU A 144 -4.46 -9.44 0.48
CA LEU A 144 -5.82 -9.52 1.05
C LEU A 144 -6.71 -10.53 0.31
N ALA A 145 -6.51 -10.73 -1.00
CA ALA A 145 -7.21 -11.78 -1.75
C ALA A 145 -6.81 -13.18 -1.26
N VAL A 146 -5.51 -13.43 -1.02
CA VAL A 146 -5.02 -14.68 -0.42
C VAL A 146 -5.61 -14.86 0.97
N ALA A 147 -5.51 -13.84 1.83
CA ALA A 147 -6.03 -13.87 3.19
C ALA A 147 -7.55 -14.11 3.25
N TYR A 148 -8.30 -13.55 2.32
CA TYR A 148 -9.73 -13.80 2.18
C TYR A 148 -10.02 -15.25 1.78
N ALA A 149 -9.34 -15.76 0.76
CA ALA A 149 -9.53 -17.11 0.27
C ALA A 149 -9.14 -18.18 1.32
N ALA A 150 -8.08 -17.95 2.10
CA ALA A 150 -7.69 -18.82 3.19
C ALA A 150 -8.77 -18.95 4.28
N ARG A 151 -9.49 -17.84 4.59
CA ARG A 151 -10.57 -17.82 5.60
C ARG A 151 -11.91 -18.27 5.06
N TYR A 152 -12.18 -18.02 3.77
CA TYR A 152 -13.47 -18.29 3.11
C TYR A 152 -13.27 -19.03 1.78
N PRO A 153 -12.70 -20.24 1.80
CA PRO A 153 -12.33 -20.96 0.57
C PRO A 153 -13.52 -21.30 -0.32
N ARG A 154 -14.71 -21.47 0.25
CA ARG A 154 -15.94 -21.78 -0.53
C ARG A 154 -16.46 -20.58 -1.31
N ASP A 155 -16.04 -19.37 -0.97
CA ASP A 155 -16.45 -18.15 -1.67
C ASP A 155 -15.62 -17.89 -2.94
N VAL A 156 -14.47 -18.56 -3.11
CA VAL A 156 -13.48 -18.22 -4.13
C VAL A 156 -13.25 -19.37 -5.10
N ALA A 157 -13.48 -19.10 -6.38
CA ALA A 157 -13.23 -20.05 -7.48
C ALA A 157 -11.82 -19.93 -8.06
N ARG A 158 -11.23 -18.74 -8.03
CA ARG A 158 -9.91 -18.46 -8.64
C ARG A 158 -9.27 -17.24 -7.99
N LEU A 159 -7.95 -17.27 -7.85
CA LEU A 159 -7.14 -16.10 -7.50
C LEU A 159 -6.28 -15.65 -8.67
N VAL A 160 -6.25 -14.33 -8.94
CA VAL A 160 -5.29 -13.69 -9.83
C VAL A 160 -4.53 -12.66 -9.02
N LEU A 161 -3.24 -12.90 -8.81
CA LEU A 161 -2.38 -12.15 -7.90
C LEU A 161 -1.34 -11.39 -8.72
N VAL A 162 -1.51 -10.06 -8.82
CA VAL A 162 -0.62 -9.21 -9.61
C VAL A 162 0.38 -8.55 -8.69
N SER A 163 1.68 -8.73 -8.97
CA SER A 163 2.78 -8.15 -8.18
C SER A 163 2.62 -8.42 -6.68
N LEU A 164 2.38 -9.69 -6.31
CA LEU A 164 2.17 -10.11 -4.92
C LEU A 164 3.46 -9.94 -4.11
N PRO A 165 3.51 -9.05 -3.10
CA PRO A 165 4.70 -8.88 -2.29
C PRO A 165 4.80 -9.97 -1.22
N TYR A 166 5.96 -10.65 -1.19
CA TYR A 166 6.33 -11.58 -0.14
C TYR A 166 7.78 -11.35 0.27
N PHE A 167 8.04 -11.26 1.56
CA PHE A 167 9.36 -10.96 2.08
C PHE A 167 9.86 -11.98 3.12
N GLY A 168 8.99 -12.87 3.58
CA GLY A 168 9.20 -13.69 4.76
C GLY A 168 8.64 -13.00 6.00
N ASP A 169 9.51 -12.66 6.95
CA ASP A 169 9.14 -11.97 8.19
C ASP A 169 9.34 -10.43 8.13
N GLU A 170 9.00 -9.74 9.23
CA GLU A 170 9.10 -8.28 9.35
C GLU A 170 10.53 -7.76 9.12
N GLU A 171 11.54 -8.46 9.64
CA GLU A 171 12.93 -8.00 9.53
C GLU A 171 13.48 -8.20 8.11
N GLN A 172 13.17 -9.31 7.47
CA GLN A 172 13.50 -9.55 6.07
C GLN A 172 12.82 -8.54 5.13
N ALA A 173 11.56 -8.18 5.41
CA ALA A 173 10.85 -7.14 4.67
C ALA A 173 11.55 -5.78 4.78
N LYS A 174 11.89 -5.37 6.00
CA LYS A 174 12.59 -4.11 6.26
C LYS A 174 13.98 -4.08 5.64
N GLN A 175 14.73 -5.17 5.77
CA GLN A 175 16.07 -5.29 5.16
C GLN A 175 15.99 -5.17 3.64
N PHE A 176 15.04 -5.86 3.01
CA PHE A 176 14.83 -5.78 1.58
C PHE A 176 14.54 -4.34 1.12
N ILE A 177 13.58 -3.66 1.76
CA ILE A 177 13.21 -2.28 1.41
C ILE A 177 14.38 -1.32 1.60
N ARG A 178 15.14 -1.45 2.67
CA ARG A 178 16.34 -0.63 2.91
C ARG A 178 17.44 -0.84 1.86
N SER A 179 17.58 -2.06 1.35
CA SER A 179 18.61 -2.38 0.36
C SER A 179 18.29 -1.88 -1.06
N ARG A 180 17.01 -1.68 -1.37
CA ARG A 180 16.55 -1.32 -2.72
C ARG A 180 16.27 0.17 -2.92
N HIS A 181 15.93 0.90 -1.85
CA HIS A 181 15.52 2.30 -1.95
C HIS A 181 16.41 3.19 -1.08
N SER A 182 16.94 4.28 -1.64
CA SER A 182 17.70 5.29 -0.88
C SER A 182 16.88 5.89 0.28
N SER A 183 15.55 5.95 0.13
CA SER A 183 14.59 6.34 1.17
C SER A 183 14.08 5.16 2.00
N GLY A 184 14.67 3.96 1.88
CA GLY A 184 14.17 2.74 2.53
C GLY A 184 14.08 2.81 4.05
N TRP A 185 14.97 3.59 4.69
CA TRP A 185 14.88 3.84 6.12
C TRP A 185 13.56 4.53 6.51
N LEU A 186 13.06 5.45 5.69
CA LEU A 186 11.79 6.16 5.92
C LEU A 186 10.61 5.19 5.97
N TRP A 187 10.56 4.27 5.01
CA TRP A 187 9.48 3.28 4.91
C TRP A 187 9.54 2.19 5.99
N THR A 188 10.68 2.02 6.65
CA THR A 188 10.91 0.98 7.66
C THR A 188 10.87 1.50 9.10
N HIS A 189 10.62 2.80 9.30
CA HIS A 189 10.43 3.42 10.62
C HIS A 189 9.06 4.10 10.69
N MET A 190 8.20 3.63 11.59
CA MET A 190 6.79 4.04 11.66
C MET A 190 6.59 5.55 11.80
N ILE A 191 7.32 6.21 12.69
CA ILE A 191 7.17 7.66 12.93
C ILE A 191 7.60 8.49 11.71
N PRO A 192 8.81 8.33 11.14
CA PRO A 192 9.18 9.02 9.90
C PRO A 192 8.21 8.76 8.76
N PHE A 193 7.74 7.53 8.58
CA PHE A 193 6.78 7.18 7.55
C PHE A 193 5.43 7.88 7.78
N ALA A 194 4.89 7.88 9.01
CA ALA A 194 3.67 8.60 9.36
C ALA A 194 3.79 10.11 9.09
N LEU A 195 4.91 10.71 9.48
CA LEU A 195 5.18 12.13 9.23
C LEU A 195 5.28 12.42 7.72
N SER A 196 5.94 11.57 6.95
CA SER A 196 6.03 11.75 5.50
C SER A 196 4.66 11.65 4.82
N CYS A 197 3.80 10.73 5.24
CA CYS A 197 2.43 10.62 4.74
C CYS A 197 1.59 11.86 5.09
N LEU A 198 1.69 12.33 6.34
CA LEU A 198 0.95 13.50 6.82
C LEU A 198 1.38 14.78 6.11
N LEU A 199 2.69 15.06 6.09
CA LEU A 199 3.25 16.28 5.51
C LEU A 199 3.19 16.24 3.98
N GLY A 200 3.53 15.10 3.37
CA GLY A 200 3.46 14.92 1.92
C GLY A 200 2.06 15.20 1.39
N ARG A 201 1.04 14.64 2.02
CA ARG A 201 -0.36 14.87 1.62
C ARG A 201 -0.79 16.32 1.82
N ARG A 202 -0.46 16.93 2.94
CA ARG A 202 -0.90 18.29 3.30
C ARG A 202 -0.14 19.38 2.54
N LEU A 203 1.17 19.20 2.33
CA LEU A 203 2.03 20.23 1.74
C LEU A 203 2.28 19.98 0.25
N LEU A 204 2.39 18.73 -0.19
CA LEU A 204 2.81 18.37 -1.54
C LEU A 204 1.71 17.63 -2.32
N GLY A 205 0.53 17.40 -1.74
CA GLY A 205 -0.54 16.66 -2.39
C GLY A 205 -0.96 17.26 -3.74
N TRP A 206 -0.90 18.57 -3.89
CA TRP A 206 -1.14 19.26 -5.16
C TRP A 206 -0.10 18.94 -6.24
N ALA A 207 1.13 18.58 -5.82
CA ALA A 207 2.22 18.26 -6.72
C ALA A 207 2.32 16.75 -7.04
N SER A 208 1.51 15.90 -6.40
CA SER A 208 1.55 14.44 -6.60
C SER A 208 1.46 14.03 -8.09
N PRO A 209 0.63 14.65 -8.95
CA PRO A 209 0.60 14.31 -10.37
C PRO A 209 1.88 14.71 -11.13
N LEU A 210 2.60 15.73 -10.65
CA LEU A 210 3.87 16.18 -11.26
C LEU A 210 5.04 15.24 -10.87
N LEU A 211 4.94 14.59 -9.70
CA LEU A 211 5.98 13.71 -9.16
C LEU A 211 5.78 12.25 -9.59
N ALA A 212 4.60 11.89 -10.08
CA ALA A 212 4.23 10.53 -10.39
C ALA A 212 4.74 10.00 -11.75
N GLY A 213 5.45 10.83 -12.52
CA GLY A 213 6.03 10.44 -13.81
C GLY A 213 4.97 10.02 -14.83
N ASP A 214 5.04 8.77 -15.28
CA ASP A 214 4.15 8.18 -16.28
C ASP A 214 2.86 7.55 -15.71
N VAL A 215 2.64 7.64 -14.39
CA VAL A 215 1.39 7.19 -13.77
C VAL A 215 0.24 8.14 -14.14
N PRO A 216 -0.95 7.63 -14.55
CA PRO A 216 -2.08 8.48 -14.86
C PRO A 216 -2.40 9.46 -13.71
N ARG A 217 -2.60 10.74 -14.04
CA ARG A 217 -2.82 11.81 -13.06
C ARG A 217 -3.89 11.45 -12.02
N ALA A 218 -5.00 10.87 -12.47
CA ALA A 218 -6.09 10.48 -11.58
C ALA A 218 -5.67 9.43 -10.55
N VAL A 219 -4.77 8.50 -10.90
CA VAL A 219 -4.22 7.49 -9.99
C VAL A 219 -3.21 8.11 -9.03
N ALA A 220 -2.40 9.06 -9.50
CA ALA A 220 -1.47 9.79 -8.64
C ALA A 220 -2.18 10.63 -7.58
N GLU A 221 -3.31 11.27 -7.95
CA GLU A 221 -4.16 12.03 -7.03
C GLU A 221 -4.78 11.15 -5.94
N ASP A 222 -5.00 9.86 -6.20
CA ASP A 222 -5.59 8.92 -5.24
C ASP A 222 -4.73 8.71 -4.00
N LEU A 223 -3.40 8.85 -4.10
CA LEU A 223 -2.49 8.78 -2.96
C LEU A 223 -2.82 9.82 -1.88
N ASN A 224 -3.50 10.92 -2.25
CA ASN A 224 -3.94 11.94 -1.30
C ASN A 224 -5.23 11.56 -0.56
N GLN A 225 -5.90 10.47 -0.95
CA GLN A 225 -7.15 10.02 -0.34
C GLN A 225 -6.96 9.02 0.83
N MET A 226 -5.73 8.67 1.18
CA MET A 226 -5.42 7.87 2.37
C MET A 226 -5.09 8.77 3.56
N THR A 227 -5.20 8.24 4.79
CA THR A 227 -4.70 8.92 5.99
C THR A 227 -3.32 8.38 6.36
N TRP A 228 -2.56 9.15 7.17
CA TRP A 228 -1.28 8.65 7.69
C TRP A 228 -1.48 7.33 8.46
N ARG A 229 -2.59 7.22 9.21
CA ARG A 229 -2.90 6.05 10.02
C ARG A 229 -3.24 4.84 9.16
N SER A 230 -4.11 5.00 8.15
CA SER A 230 -4.45 3.89 7.24
C SER A 230 -3.24 3.39 6.49
N SER A 231 -2.38 4.29 6.03
CA SER A 231 -1.17 3.95 5.30
C SER A 231 -0.14 3.22 6.19
N THR A 232 0.23 3.81 7.34
CA THR A 232 1.24 3.23 8.23
C THR A 232 0.76 1.93 8.86
N SER A 233 -0.46 1.90 9.39
CA SER A 233 -1.00 0.69 10.03
C SER A 233 -1.11 -0.46 9.03
N THR A 234 -1.63 -0.21 7.82
CA THR A 234 -1.69 -1.26 6.77
C THR A 234 -0.31 -1.75 6.38
N MET A 235 0.68 -0.85 6.25
CA MET A 235 2.05 -1.26 5.91
C MET A 235 2.62 -2.20 6.97
N TRP A 236 2.46 -1.86 8.27
CA TRP A 236 2.98 -2.69 9.35
C TRP A 236 2.21 -3.99 9.53
N GLU A 237 0.88 -3.91 9.60
CA GLU A 237 0.06 -5.06 9.94
C GLU A 237 -0.13 -6.04 8.78
N VAL A 238 -0.19 -5.55 7.53
CA VAL A 238 -0.46 -6.42 6.37
C VAL A 238 0.81 -6.75 5.59
N ILE A 239 1.71 -5.76 5.37
CA ILE A 239 2.88 -6.00 4.52
C ILE A 239 4.04 -6.60 5.30
N TYR A 240 4.32 -6.10 6.53
CA TYR A 240 5.50 -6.53 7.28
C TYR A 240 5.23 -7.73 8.20
N ARG A 241 4.12 -7.72 8.96
CA ARG A 241 3.89 -8.66 10.05
C ARG A 241 3.06 -9.86 9.68
N HIS A 242 2.17 -9.71 8.70
CA HIS A 242 1.26 -10.79 8.36
C HIS A 242 1.98 -11.96 7.67
N ASP A 243 1.76 -13.16 8.18
CA ASP A 243 2.30 -14.40 7.62
C ASP A 243 1.51 -14.83 6.38
N LEU A 244 1.94 -14.35 5.22
CA LEU A 244 1.35 -14.72 3.93
C LEU A 244 1.58 -16.20 3.58
N ALA A 245 2.71 -16.78 4.02
CA ALA A 245 3.00 -18.18 3.71
C ALA A 245 2.03 -19.11 4.45
N ALA A 246 1.67 -18.78 5.70
CA ALA A 246 0.64 -19.50 6.43
C ALA A 246 -0.73 -19.44 5.70
N ASP A 247 -1.15 -18.26 5.25
CA ASP A 247 -2.40 -18.15 4.47
C ASP A 247 -2.33 -18.94 3.15
N MET A 248 -1.19 -18.90 2.43
CA MET A 248 -1.00 -19.69 1.21
C MET A 248 -1.11 -21.20 1.47
N ALA A 249 -0.55 -21.68 2.57
CA ALA A 249 -0.64 -23.09 2.95
C ALA A 249 -2.06 -23.54 3.35
N MET A 250 -2.92 -22.61 3.76
CA MET A 250 -4.32 -22.88 4.09
C MET A 250 -5.24 -22.92 2.85
N LEU A 251 -4.78 -22.47 1.70
CA LEU A 251 -5.60 -22.50 0.49
C LEU A 251 -5.89 -23.95 0.05
N PRO A 252 -7.11 -24.24 -0.45
CA PRO A 252 -7.39 -25.54 -1.04
C PRO A 252 -6.42 -25.85 -2.18
N ALA A 253 -5.82 -27.04 -2.17
CA ALA A 253 -4.88 -27.44 -3.23
C ALA A 253 -5.50 -27.41 -4.64
N THR A 254 -6.83 -27.50 -4.72
CA THR A 254 -7.58 -27.42 -6.00
C THR A 254 -7.86 -26.01 -6.46
N LEU A 255 -7.61 -24.97 -5.62
CA LEU A 255 -7.89 -23.58 -6.00
C LEU A 255 -6.90 -23.11 -7.06
N PRO A 256 -7.36 -22.67 -8.25
CA PRO A 256 -6.47 -22.13 -9.27
C PRO A 256 -5.86 -20.79 -8.85
N LEU A 257 -4.53 -20.69 -8.85
CA LEU A 257 -3.78 -19.48 -8.61
C LEU A 257 -3.01 -19.05 -9.85
N LEU A 258 -3.25 -17.84 -10.32
CA LEU A 258 -2.46 -17.20 -11.36
C LEU A 258 -1.72 -16.00 -10.78
N CYS A 259 -0.40 -16.05 -10.81
CA CYS A 259 0.46 -14.93 -10.37
C CYS A 259 1.02 -14.23 -11.62
N LEU A 260 0.75 -12.93 -11.74
CA LEU A 260 1.26 -12.05 -12.79
C LEU A 260 2.34 -11.14 -12.22
N HIS A 261 3.52 -11.15 -12.81
CA HIS A 261 4.68 -10.47 -12.23
C HIS A 261 5.55 -9.82 -13.30
N GLY A 262 6.18 -8.69 -12.93
CA GLY A 262 7.27 -8.11 -13.70
C GLY A 262 8.62 -8.59 -13.18
N ASP A 263 9.60 -8.82 -14.04
CA ASP A 263 10.94 -9.25 -13.62
C ASP A 263 11.81 -8.10 -13.06
N ARG A 264 11.35 -6.84 -13.23
CA ARG A 264 11.97 -5.64 -12.65
C ARG A 264 11.15 -5.04 -11.51
N ASP A 265 10.28 -5.83 -10.89
CA ASP A 265 9.49 -5.39 -9.74
C ASP A 265 10.39 -5.28 -8.48
N GLU A 266 10.74 -4.04 -8.12
CA GLU A 266 11.56 -3.75 -6.93
C GLU A 266 10.75 -3.72 -5.64
N SER A 267 9.41 -3.64 -5.72
CA SER A 267 8.52 -3.60 -4.55
C SER A 267 7.99 -4.98 -4.15
N ALA A 268 7.94 -5.93 -5.10
CA ALA A 268 7.52 -7.30 -4.88
C ALA A 268 8.49 -8.23 -5.63
N PRO A 269 9.54 -8.75 -4.97
CA PRO A 269 10.60 -9.50 -5.66
C PRO A 269 10.11 -10.83 -6.20
N LEU A 270 10.34 -11.08 -7.49
CA LEU A 270 9.88 -12.27 -8.20
C LEU A 270 10.45 -13.58 -7.63
N ASP A 271 11.70 -13.57 -7.18
CA ASP A 271 12.34 -14.73 -6.55
C ASP A 271 11.61 -15.17 -5.27
N ARG A 272 11.15 -14.21 -4.48
CA ARG A 272 10.34 -14.47 -3.29
C ARG A 272 8.96 -15.03 -3.65
N MET A 273 8.33 -14.52 -4.72
CA MET A 273 7.07 -15.08 -5.21
C MET A 273 7.26 -16.52 -5.69
N ARG A 274 8.35 -16.86 -6.36
CA ARG A 274 8.70 -18.24 -6.75
C ARG A 274 8.86 -19.16 -5.55
N ALA A 275 9.38 -18.67 -4.43
CA ALA A 275 9.46 -19.44 -3.19
C ALA A 275 8.06 -19.80 -2.65
N LEU A 276 7.06 -18.92 -2.79
CA LEU A 276 5.68 -19.21 -2.41
C LEU A 276 5.00 -20.22 -3.33
N GLN A 277 5.42 -20.33 -4.58
CA GLN A 277 4.82 -21.27 -5.54
C GLN A 277 4.89 -22.71 -5.05
N SER A 278 5.97 -23.07 -4.35
CA SER A 278 6.12 -24.43 -3.80
C SER A 278 5.08 -24.80 -2.73
N LEU A 279 4.42 -23.81 -2.14
CA LEU A 279 3.38 -24.02 -1.12
C LEU A 279 2.01 -24.34 -1.73
N HIS A 280 1.83 -24.16 -3.05
CA HIS A 280 0.54 -24.40 -3.69
C HIS A 280 0.72 -25.02 -5.08
N PRO A 281 0.27 -26.27 -5.29
CA PRO A 281 0.55 -27.04 -6.51
C PRO A 281 -0.07 -26.45 -7.79
N ASN A 282 -1.20 -25.73 -7.67
CA ASN A 282 -1.89 -25.10 -8.79
C ASN A 282 -1.51 -23.62 -8.98
N CYS A 283 -0.37 -23.19 -8.43
CA CYS A 283 0.13 -21.83 -8.63
C CYS A 283 0.91 -21.73 -9.94
N VAL A 284 0.37 -20.96 -10.89
CA VAL A 284 1.01 -20.65 -12.17
C VAL A 284 1.57 -19.23 -12.10
N ILE A 285 2.87 -19.05 -12.37
CA ILE A 285 3.50 -17.74 -12.45
C ILE A 285 3.71 -17.38 -13.92
N ARG A 286 3.21 -16.21 -14.33
CA ARG A 286 3.48 -15.61 -15.64
C ARG A 286 4.25 -14.31 -15.45
N VAL A 287 5.36 -14.17 -16.16
CA VAL A 287 6.26 -13.02 -16.02
C VAL A 287 6.22 -12.18 -17.28
N PHE A 288 6.05 -10.87 -17.13
CA PHE A 288 6.23 -9.92 -18.23
C PHE A 288 7.66 -9.34 -18.18
N PRO A 289 8.49 -9.59 -19.21
CA PRO A 289 9.88 -9.11 -19.23
C PRO A 289 9.94 -7.58 -19.22
N GLY A 290 10.83 -7.03 -18.40
CA GLY A 290 11.07 -5.58 -18.29
C GLY A 290 10.03 -4.80 -17.51
N ALA A 291 8.95 -5.42 -17.02
CA ALA A 291 7.92 -4.73 -16.26
C ALA A 291 8.28 -4.59 -14.78
N ASP A 292 7.78 -3.52 -14.19
CA ASP A 292 7.91 -3.20 -12.77
C ASP A 292 6.63 -3.49 -11.97
N HIS A 293 6.54 -2.92 -10.76
CA HIS A 293 5.41 -3.09 -9.84
C HIS A 293 4.06 -2.59 -10.39
N GLN A 294 4.08 -1.63 -11.32
CA GLN A 294 2.86 -0.99 -11.85
C GLN A 294 2.33 -1.72 -13.10
N LEU A 295 2.45 -3.04 -13.12
CA LEU A 295 2.08 -3.89 -14.26
C LEU A 295 0.67 -3.60 -14.84
N PRO A 296 -0.41 -3.44 -14.03
CA PRO A 296 -1.74 -3.09 -14.57
C PRO A 296 -1.83 -1.74 -15.26
N LEU A 297 -1.01 -0.77 -14.87
CA LEU A 297 -0.99 0.56 -15.49
C LEU A 297 -0.15 0.59 -16.77
N ARG A 298 0.97 -0.12 -16.78
CA ARG A 298 1.95 -0.08 -17.87
C ARG A 298 1.73 -1.15 -18.93
N GLN A 299 1.12 -2.28 -18.55
CA GLN A 299 0.84 -3.41 -19.43
C GLN A 299 -0.64 -3.86 -19.31
N PRO A 300 -1.62 -2.93 -19.39
CA PRO A 300 -3.03 -3.22 -19.11
C PRO A 300 -3.61 -4.28 -20.06
N GLN A 301 -3.18 -4.29 -21.32
CA GLN A 301 -3.63 -5.28 -22.29
C GLN A 301 -3.15 -6.68 -21.91
N TRP A 302 -1.88 -6.84 -21.61
CA TRP A 302 -1.33 -8.14 -21.24
C TRP A 302 -2.00 -8.68 -19.96
N VAL A 303 -2.16 -7.82 -18.92
CA VAL A 303 -2.87 -8.21 -17.69
C VAL A 303 -4.29 -8.64 -17.99
N ARG A 304 -5.02 -7.88 -18.81
CA ARG A 304 -6.38 -8.21 -19.24
C ARG A 304 -6.46 -9.56 -19.94
N ASP A 305 -5.55 -9.83 -20.87
CA ASP A 305 -5.53 -11.08 -21.62
C ASP A 305 -5.30 -12.32 -20.73
N GLN A 306 -4.67 -12.15 -19.54
CA GLN A 306 -4.45 -13.22 -18.57
C GLN A 306 -5.67 -13.46 -17.65
N ILE A 307 -6.50 -12.46 -17.45
CA ILE A 307 -7.66 -12.53 -16.53
C ILE A 307 -8.99 -12.70 -17.25
N ASP A 308 -9.02 -12.52 -18.57
CA ASP A 308 -10.22 -12.65 -19.39
C ASP A 308 -10.82 -14.07 -19.27
N PRO A 309 -12.06 -14.17 -18.74
CA PRO A 309 -12.69 -15.47 -18.53
C PRO A 309 -13.04 -16.21 -19.85
N THR A 310 -13.05 -15.49 -20.98
CA THR A 310 -13.31 -16.11 -22.31
C THR A 310 -12.09 -16.79 -22.91
N ARG A 311 -10.89 -16.57 -22.32
CA ARG A 311 -9.62 -17.13 -22.75
C ARG A 311 -9.06 -18.19 -21.77
N ALA A 312 -9.82 -18.54 -20.73
CA ALA A 312 -9.42 -19.47 -19.68
C ALA A 312 -9.67 -20.93 -20.05
#